data_1dd1b80e6c9973ca2405f30766e0e57f
#
_entry.id   1dd1b80e6c9973ca2405f30766e0e57f
#
_cell.length_a   1.000
_cell.length_b   1.000
_cell.length_c   1.000
_cell.angle_alpha   90.00
_cell.angle_beta   90.00
_cell.angle_gamma   90.00
#
_symmetry.space_group_name_H-M   'P 1'
#
loop_
_entity.id
_entity.type
_entity.pdbx_description
1 polymer ?
#
loop_
_entity_poly.entity_id
_entity_poly.type
_entity_poly.pdbx_seq_one_letter_code
_entity_poly.pdbx_strand_id
1 'polypeptide(L)'
;PLEAFDQAIINEYEPGQGIAPHVDCEPCFGPVVATLSLGSDVEMQFDHVKTGERIPVRLEQRSLAVLAGDTRYEWQHSIANRKSDPPLGGRGKRVERRRRVSITFRWVLLEG
;
A
#
# COMPACT_ATOMS: atom_id res chain seq x y z
N PRO A 1 16.92 -3.95 3.82
CA PRO A 1 17.21 -3.33 5.10
C PRO A 1 16.88 -1.84 5.11
N LEU A 2 16.49 -1.32 6.28
CA LEU A 2 16.03 0.05 6.39
C LEU A 2 17.13 1.08 6.08
N GLU A 3 18.37 0.75 6.34
CA GLU A 3 19.48 1.63 6.02
C GLU A 3 19.68 1.84 4.52
N ALA A 4 19.05 1.02 3.68
CA ALA A 4 19.09 1.22 2.24
C ALA A 4 18.10 2.28 1.76
N PHE A 5 17.09 2.62 2.56
CA PHE A 5 16.10 3.63 2.20
C PHE A 5 16.66 5.03 2.40
N ASP A 6 16.49 5.87 1.40
CA ASP A 6 16.92 7.25 1.44
C ASP A 6 15.79 8.26 1.15
N GLN A 7 14.56 7.76 1.04
CA GLN A 7 13.37 8.59 0.83
C GLN A 7 12.24 8.12 1.74
N ALA A 8 11.56 9.06 2.35
CA ALA A 8 10.33 8.80 3.08
C ALA A 8 9.27 9.79 2.62
N ILE A 9 8.10 9.28 2.21
CA ILE A 9 6.97 10.10 1.78
C ILE A 9 5.84 9.88 2.77
N ILE A 10 5.31 10.97 3.29
CA ILE A 10 4.19 10.95 4.23
C ILE A 10 2.94 11.41 3.50
N ASN A 11 1.90 10.57 3.52
CA ASN A 11 0.60 10.87 2.95
C ASN A 11 -0.48 10.75 4.02
N GLU A 12 -1.43 11.67 3.98
CA GLU A 12 -2.58 11.65 4.86
C GLU A 12 -3.84 11.36 4.06
N TYR A 13 -4.70 10.49 4.61
CA TYR A 13 -5.95 10.09 3.99
C TYR A 13 -7.10 10.30 4.97
N GLU A 14 -8.09 11.08 4.55
CA GLU A 14 -9.37 11.14 5.23
C GLU A 14 -10.26 9.98 4.78
N PRO A 15 -11.26 9.57 5.59
CA PRO A 15 -12.20 8.53 5.14
C PRO A 15 -12.80 8.87 3.78
N GLY A 16 -12.78 7.89 2.87
CA GLY A 16 -13.26 8.07 1.51
C GLY A 16 -12.16 8.28 0.48
N GLN A 17 -10.97 8.68 0.90
CA GLN A 17 -9.84 8.88 0.00
C GLN A 17 -9.10 7.57 -0.23
N GLY A 18 -8.84 7.26 -1.48
CA GLY A 18 -8.10 6.07 -1.88
C GLY A 18 -6.93 6.41 -2.79
N ILE A 19 -6.39 5.38 -3.42
CA ILE A 19 -5.27 5.48 -4.35
C ILE A 19 -5.61 4.66 -5.58
N ALA A 20 -5.40 5.24 -6.78
CA ALA A 20 -5.61 4.53 -8.03
C ALA A 20 -4.61 3.36 -8.18
N PRO A 21 -5.01 2.29 -8.89
CA PRO A 21 -4.10 1.17 -9.11
C PRO A 21 -2.81 1.60 -9.81
N HIS A 22 -1.67 1.18 -9.27
CA HIS A 22 -0.37 1.50 -9.84
C HIS A 22 0.71 0.56 -9.31
N VAL A 23 1.81 0.51 -10.05
CA VAL A 23 3.09 -0.03 -9.58
C VAL A 23 3.99 1.18 -9.35
N ASP A 24 4.71 1.20 -8.25
CA ASP A 24 5.67 2.28 -8.01
C ASP A 24 6.69 2.32 -9.15
N CYS A 25 7.06 3.52 -9.56
CA CYS A 25 7.93 3.73 -10.73
C CYS A 25 9.16 2.82 -10.69
N GLU A 26 9.22 1.85 -11.60
CA GLU A 26 10.29 0.85 -11.59
C GLU A 26 11.67 1.46 -11.81
N PRO A 27 11.89 2.33 -12.82
CA PRO A 27 13.20 2.94 -13.00
C PRO A 27 13.53 4.04 -11.99
N CYS A 28 12.56 4.48 -11.19
CA CYS A 28 12.76 5.56 -10.22
C CYS A 28 13.25 5.05 -8.86
N PHE A 29 12.78 3.88 -8.46
CA PHE A 29 12.95 3.39 -7.08
C PHE A 29 13.50 1.98 -7.06
N GLY A 30 14.17 1.64 -5.96
CA GLY A 30 14.78 0.34 -5.75
C GLY A 30 13.78 -0.81 -5.62
N PRO A 31 14.28 -2.05 -5.45
CA PRO A 31 13.46 -3.26 -5.53
C PRO A 31 12.61 -3.54 -4.29
N VAL A 32 12.72 -2.73 -3.25
CA VAL A 32 11.91 -2.89 -2.03
C VAL A 32 11.26 -1.57 -1.69
N VAL A 33 9.95 -1.62 -1.46
CA VAL A 33 9.15 -0.47 -0.99
C VAL A 33 8.45 -0.91 0.30
N ALA A 34 8.54 -0.12 1.35
CA ALA A 34 7.91 -0.43 2.62
C ALA A 34 6.97 0.71 3.03
N THR A 35 5.78 0.36 3.50
CA THR A 35 4.79 1.35 3.93
C THR A 35 4.33 1.06 5.35
N LEU A 36 4.50 2.04 6.23
CA LEU A 36 3.99 2.01 7.59
C LEU A 36 2.63 2.67 7.63
N SER A 37 1.63 1.97 8.17
CA SER A 37 0.26 2.48 8.32
C SER A 37 0.01 2.93 9.75
N LEU A 38 -0.52 4.15 9.90
CA LEU A 38 -0.84 4.72 11.21
C LEU A 38 -2.27 5.26 11.21
N GLY A 39 -2.95 5.16 12.34
CA GLY A 39 -4.22 5.82 12.59
C GLY A 39 -5.46 5.04 12.20
N SER A 40 -5.41 4.23 11.17
CA SER A 40 -6.56 3.45 10.71
C SER A 40 -6.10 2.21 9.96
N ASP A 41 -6.88 1.15 10.09
CA ASP A 41 -6.78 0.00 9.19
C ASP A 41 -7.33 0.42 7.81
N VAL A 42 -6.89 -0.24 6.77
CA VAL A 42 -7.44 -0.09 5.42
C VAL A 42 -7.24 -1.37 4.64
N GLU A 43 -8.17 -1.68 3.73
CA GLU A 43 -7.96 -2.77 2.79
C GLU A 43 -7.26 -2.24 1.55
N MET A 44 -6.14 -2.85 1.20
CA MET A 44 -5.42 -2.57 -0.03
C MET A 44 -5.67 -3.70 -1.00
N GLN A 45 -5.95 -3.37 -2.26
CA GLN A 45 -6.18 -4.33 -3.32
C GLN A 45 -4.89 -4.54 -4.10
N PHE A 46 -4.54 -5.79 -4.36
CA PHE A 46 -3.44 -6.15 -5.24
C PHE A 46 -4.00 -6.82 -6.49
N ASP A 47 -3.70 -6.28 -7.66
CA ASP A 47 -4.14 -6.81 -8.94
C ASP A 47 -2.92 -7.20 -9.76
N HIS A 48 -2.85 -8.48 -10.17
CA HIS A 48 -1.75 -8.96 -11.00
C HIS A 48 -1.88 -8.38 -12.41
N VAL A 49 -0.81 -7.79 -12.91
CA VAL A 49 -0.83 -7.04 -14.17
C VAL A 49 -1.07 -7.93 -15.40
N LYS A 50 -0.73 -9.22 -15.33
CA LYS A 50 -0.87 -10.16 -16.44
C LYS A 50 -2.11 -11.03 -16.32
N THR A 51 -2.41 -11.54 -15.15
CA THR A 51 -3.50 -12.52 -14.95
C THR A 51 -4.81 -11.87 -14.54
N GLY A 52 -4.76 -10.64 -14.01
CA GLY A 52 -5.93 -9.97 -13.47
C GLY A 52 -6.39 -10.53 -12.12
N GLU A 53 -5.64 -11.44 -11.53
CA GLU A 53 -5.95 -11.95 -10.20
C GLU A 53 -5.98 -10.81 -9.19
N ARG A 54 -6.98 -10.81 -8.32
CA ARG A 54 -7.13 -9.78 -7.29
C ARG A 54 -7.04 -10.39 -5.91
N ILE A 55 -6.18 -9.81 -5.08
CA ILE A 55 -6.00 -10.24 -3.69
C ILE A 55 -6.15 -9.02 -2.78
N PRO A 56 -7.18 -9.01 -1.90
CA PRO A 56 -7.30 -7.96 -0.89
C PRO A 56 -6.40 -8.28 0.30
N VAL A 57 -5.73 -7.26 0.81
CA VAL A 57 -4.87 -7.39 1.98
C VAL A 57 -5.23 -6.30 2.98
N ARG A 58 -5.49 -6.68 4.22
CA ARG A 58 -5.76 -5.71 5.27
C ARG A 58 -4.45 -5.17 5.80
N LEU A 59 -4.28 -3.85 5.71
CA LEU A 59 -3.16 -3.15 6.33
C LEU A 59 -3.65 -2.63 7.68
N GLU A 60 -3.20 -3.28 8.73
CA GLU A 60 -3.56 -2.86 10.08
C GLU A 60 -2.77 -1.62 10.49
N GLN A 61 -3.38 -0.77 11.31
CA GLN A 61 -2.64 0.37 11.86
C GLN A 61 -1.42 -0.12 12.64
N ARG A 62 -0.33 0.63 12.57
CA ARG A 62 0.94 0.29 13.19
C ARG A 62 1.58 -0.97 12.61
N SER A 63 1.28 -1.27 11.35
CA SER A 63 1.91 -2.37 10.63
C SER A 63 2.75 -1.85 9.47
N LEU A 64 3.75 -2.62 9.10
CA LEU A 64 4.63 -2.34 7.97
C LEU A 64 4.36 -3.36 6.86
N ALA A 65 3.98 -2.86 5.70
CA ALA A 65 3.83 -3.69 4.50
C ALA A 65 5.09 -3.54 3.64
N VAL A 66 5.68 -4.65 3.26
CA VAL A 66 6.89 -4.66 2.44
C VAL A 66 6.58 -5.26 1.09
N LEU A 67 6.80 -4.49 0.03
CA LEU A 67 6.65 -4.93 -1.35
C LEU A 67 8.03 -5.23 -1.92
N ALA A 68 8.23 -6.48 -2.32
CA ALA A 68 9.50 -6.95 -2.89
C ALA A 68 9.21 -8.05 -3.91
N GLY A 69 10.15 -8.32 -4.81
CA GLY A 69 9.96 -9.34 -5.84
C GLY A 69 8.71 -9.07 -6.66
N ASP A 70 7.88 -10.10 -6.85
CA ASP A 70 6.67 -9.99 -7.67
C ASP A 70 5.70 -8.94 -7.16
N THR A 71 5.53 -8.80 -5.85
CA THR A 71 4.62 -7.80 -5.28
C THR A 71 5.07 -6.38 -5.58
N ARG A 72 6.37 -6.18 -5.78
CA ARG A 72 6.94 -4.88 -6.15
C ARG A 72 6.70 -4.55 -7.62
N TYR A 73 6.78 -5.53 -8.51
CA TYR A 73 6.84 -5.29 -9.96
C TYR A 73 5.64 -5.82 -10.75
N GLU A 74 5.03 -6.92 -10.32
CA GLU A 74 3.99 -7.60 -11.11
C GLU A 74 2.58 -7.41 -10.57
N TRP A 75 2.43 -6.72 -9.46
CA TRP A 75 1.14 -6.44 -8.85
C TRP A 75 0.94 -4.94 -8.70
N GLN A 76 -0.17 -4.45 -9.26
CA GLN A 76 -0.62 -3.10 -8.95
C GLN A 76 -1.28 -3.10 -7.58
N HIS A 77 -1.09 -2.01 -6.83
CA HIS A 77 -1.78 -1.85 -5.56
C HIS A 77 -2.65 -0.60 -5.61
N SER A 78 -3.78 -0.68 -4.88
CA SER A 78 -4.76 0.39 -4.85
C SER A 78 -5.53 0.37 -3.54
N ILE A 79 -6.19 1.47 -3.24
CA ILE A 79 -7.12 1.59 -2.13
C ILE A 79 -8.39 2.19 -2.70
N ALA A 80 -9.53 1.50 -2.52
CA ALA A 80 -10.80 1.97 -3.04
C ALA A 80 -11.25 3.26 -2.34
N ASN A 81 -11.91 4.14 -3.10
CA ASN A 81 -12.50 5.36 -2.56
C ASN A 81 -13.80 5.01 -1.85
N ARG A 82 -13.71 4.71 -0.57
CA ARG A 82 -14.87 4.38 0.27
C ARG A 82 -14.53 4.64 1.73
N LYS A 83 -15.58 4.76 2.56
CA LYS A 83 -15.42 5.11 3.98
C LYS A 83 -15.31 3.91 4.90
N SER A 84 -15.56 2.71 4.41
CA SER A 84 -15.47 1.47 5.17
C SER A 84 -14.97 0.34 4.30
N ASP A 85 -14.39 -0.65 4.94
CA ASP A 85 -13.86 -1.85 4.29
C ASP A 85 -14.61 -3.09 4.75
N PRO A 86 -14.63 -4.17 3.93
CA PRO A 86 -15.17 -5.44 4.37
C PRO A 86 -14.45 -5.94 5.63
N PRO A 87 -15.16 -6.68 6.50
CA PRO A 87 -14.50 -7.25 7.67
C PRO A 87 -13.51 -8.33 7.27
N LEU A 88 -12.53 -8.55 8.12
CA LEU A 88 -11.56 -9.62 7.94
C LEU A 88 -12.29 -10.96 7.84
N GLY A 89 -11.96 -11.75 6.82
CA GLY A 89 -12.64 -13.02 6.56
C GLY A 89 -14.03 -12.90 5.93
N GLY A 90 -14.47 -11.68 5.59
CA GLY A 90 -15.74 -11.44 4.91
C GLY A 90 -16.98 -11.62 5.76
N ARG A 91 -16.84 -11.77 7.07
CA ARG A 91 -17.97 -11.96 8.00
C ARG A 91 -18.00 -10.86 9.04
N GLY A 92 -19.20 -10.45 9.45
CA GLY A 92 -19.41 -9.44 10.46
C GLY A 92 -19.64 -8.06 9.87
N LYS A 93 -19.47 -7.04 10.69
CA LYS A 93 -19.70 -5.66 10.29
C LYS A 93 -18.53 -5.10 9.49
N ARG A 94 -18.84 -4.21 8.56
CA ARG A 94 -17.82 -3.43 7.88
C ARG A 94 -17.01 -2.62 8.89
N VAL A 95 -15.74 -2.40 8.56
CA VAL A 95 -14.82 -1.66 9.41
C VAL A 95 -14.73 -0.23 8.89
N GLU A 96 -15.15 0.72 9.74
CA GLU A 96 -15.10 2.14 9.38
C GLU A 96 -13.64 2.60 9.29
N ARG A 97 -13.32 3.34 8.23
CA ARG A 97 -12.02 4.00 8.10
C ARG A 97 -12.01 5.25 8.96
N ARG A 98 -10.85 5.52 9.53
CA ARG A 98 -10.54 6.77 10.21
C ARG A 98 -9.45 7.47 9.44
N ARG A 99 -9.03 8.64 9.91
CA ARG A 99 -7.86 9.32 9.32
C ARG A 99 -6.65 8.38 9.37
N ARG A 100 -6.02 8.21 8.22
CA ARG A 100 -4.85 7.35 8.09
C ARG A 100 -3.66 8.14 7.61
N VAL A 101 -2.50 7.88 8.20
CA VAL A 101 -1.22 8.40 7.74
C VAL A 101 -0.40 7.21 7.27
N SER A 102 0.15 7.29 6.07
CA SER A 102 1.12 6.31 5.60
C SER A 102 2.48 6.95 5.45
N ILE A 103 3.52 6.21 5.83
CA ILE A 103 4.91 6.60 5.58
C ILE A 103 5.49 5.54 4.68
N THR A 104 5.82 5.93 3.45
CA THR A 104 6.37 5.02 2.45
C THR A 104 7.89 5.25 2.34
N PHE A 105 8.64 4.19 2.52
CA PHE A 105 10.11 4.19 2.47
C PHE A 105 10.55 3.57 1.16
N ARG A 106 11.41 4.27 0.44
CA ARG A 106 11.98 3.83 -0.83
C ARG A 106 13.42 4.30 -0.90
N TRP A 107 14.22 3.71 -1.78
CA TRP A 107 15.46 4.36 -2.16
C TRP A 107 15.39 4.79 -3.61
N VAL A 108 15.94 5.97 -3.88
CA VAL A 108 15.91 6.58 -5.21
C VAL A 108 17.05 6.02 -6.03
N LEU A 109 16.75 5.56 -7.24
CA LEU A 109 17.77 5.12 -8.18
C LEU A 109 18.30 6.36 -8.92
N LEU A 110 19.59 6.60 -8.77
CA LEU A 110 20.25 7.69 -9.46
C LEU A 110 20.88 7.14 -10.73
N GLU A 111 20.55 7.76 -11.86
CA GLU A 111 21.20 7.43 -13.10
C GLU A 111 22.56 8.06 -13.11
N GLY A 112 23.57 7.23 -13.31
CA GLY A 112 24.95 7.64 -13.32
C GLY A 112 25.34 8.51 -14.52
#